data_0c73f34ff46488c8909da11645b4c272
#
_entry.id   0c73f34ff46488c8909da11645b4c272
#
_cell.length_a   1.000
_cell.length_b   1.000
_cell.length_c   1.000
_cell.angle_alpha   90.00
_cell.angle_beta   90.00
_cell.angle_gamma   90.00
#
_symmetry.space_group_name_H-M   'P 1'
#
loop_
_entity.id
_entity.type
_entity.pdbx_description
1 polymer ?
#
loop_
_entity_poly.entity_id
_entity_poly.type
_entity_poly.pdbx_seq_one_letter_code
_entity_poly.pdbx_strand_id
1 'polypeptide(L)'
;HNADIFHRKLLLKTLIKEINNPRIIFNQKISSPWAIESIEKCKKIYAFNKIDFVIGSDLITEIFSWKNIDKIIEEVTLFIIKREGYPIETKTLKMLETNKVIFKISSLNIPNISSSMVRLNNNYSNLPKSLVDIVKKNNLYESFR
;
A
#
# COMPACT_ATOMS: atom_id res chain seq x y z
N HIS A 1 1.98 13.76 -9.20
CA HIS A 1 2.68 13.65 -7.91
C HIS A 1 3.80 14.68 -7.85
N ASN A 2 3.81 15.53 -6.83
CA ASN A 2 4.84 16.57 -6.66
C ASN A 2 6.19 16.00 -6.16
N ALA A 3 6.37 14.70 -6.17
CA ALA A 3 7.64 14.03 -5.91
C ALA A 3 7.92 13.02 -7.03
N ASP A 4 9.09 13.14 -7.64
CA ASP A 4 9.55 12.21 -8.66
C ASP A 4 9.87 10.81 -8.09
N ILE A 5 10.22 9.89 -8.97
CA ILE A 5 10.50 8.52 -8.57
C ILE A 5 11.75 8.41 -7.69
N PHE A 6 12.73 9.29 -7.88
CA PHE A 6 13.95 9.32 -7.08
C PHE A 6 13.63 9.66 -5.62
N HIS A 7 12.90 10.74 -5.38
CA HIS A 7 12.50 11.16 -4.03
C HIS A 7 11.59 10.16 -3.35
N ARG A 8 10.63 9.56 -4.08
CA ARG A 8 9.77 8.49 -3.53
C ARG A 8 10.58 7.27 -3.08
N LYS A 9 11.60 6.87 -3.86
CA LYS A 9 12.53 5.81 -3.47
C LYS A 9 13.35 6.19 -2.24
N LEU A 10 13.84 7.42 -2.19
CA LEU A 10 14.61 7.92 -1.06
C LEU A 10 13.79 7.86 0.23
N LEU A 11 12.56 8.36 0.21
CA LEU A 11 11.65 8.31 1.36
C LEU A 11 11.40 6.87 1.84
N LEU A 12 11.09 5.93 0.94
CA LEU A 12 10.86 4.53 1.28
C LEU A 12 12.10 3.87 1.87
N LYS A 13 13.27 4.08 1.26
CA LYS A 13 14.54 3.52 1.77
C LYS A 13 14.89 4.07 3.16
N THR A 14 14.67 5.36 3.37
CA THR A 14 14.89 6.00 4.68
C THR A 14 13.97 5.40 5.74
N LEU A 15 12.68 5.25 5.43
CA LEU A 15 11.72 4.63 6.34
C LEU A 15 12.10 3.18 6.70
N ILE A 16 12.45 2.37 5.70
CA ILE A 16 12.84 0.96 5.92
C ILE A 16 14.10 0.89 6.78
N LYS A 17 15.07 1.77 6.53
CA LYS A 17 16.29 1.85 7.36
C LYS A 17 15.97 2.21 8.81
N GLU A 18 15.04 3.14 9.03
CA GLU A 18 14.62 3.55 10.37
C GLU A 18 13.87 2.45 11.12
N ILE A 19 12.97 1.71 10.43
CA ILE A 19 12.29 0.55 10.99
C ILE A 19 13.29 -0.54 11.40
N ASN A 20 14.42 -0.64 10.72
CA ASN A 20 15.53 -1.56 11.01
C ASN A 20 15.09 -3.03 11.20
N ASN A 21 14.17 -3.50 10.37
CA ASN A 21 13.69 -4.88 10.39
C ASN A 21 14.18 -5.62 9.14
N PRO A 22 15.03 -6.68 9.27
CA PRO A 22 15.60 -7.39 8.13
C PRO A 22 14.57 -8.11 7.25
N ARG A 23 13.34 -8.28 7.74
CA ARG A 23 12.23 -8.86 6.96
C ARG A 23 11.58 -7.85 6.01
N ILE A 24 11.90 -6.56 6.13
CA ILE A 24 11.34 -5.51 5.27
C ILE A 24 12.37 -5.14 4.23
N ILE A 25 12.06 -5.39 2.98
CA ILE A 25 12.95 -5.08 1.86
C ILE A 25 12.24 -4.17 0.85
N PHE A 26 13.02 -3.29 0.23
CA PHE A 26 12.57 -2.49 -0.90
C PHE A 26 13.10 -3.09 -2.20
N ASN A 27 12.21 -3.51 -3.08
CA ASN A 27 12.57 -4.03 -4.39
C ASN A 27 11.83 -3.30 -5.51
N GLN A 28 12.52 -2.37 -6.17
CA GLN A 28 11.97 -1.59 -7.27
C GLN A 28 11.62 -2.45 -8.50
N LYS A 29 12.24 -3.61 -8.68
CA LYS A 29 12.02 -4.47 -9.85
C LYS A 29 10.60 -5.02 -9.91
N ILE A 30 9.93 -5.17 -8.75
CA ILE A 30 8.55 -5.64 -8.69
C ILE A 30 7.52 -4.52 -8.87
N SER A 31 7.93 -3.25 -8.82
CA SER A 31 7.01 -2.11 -8.91
C SER A 31 6.35 -2.04 -10.29
N SER A 32 5.04 -1.85 -10.30
CA SER A 32 4.22 -1.61 -11.49
C SER A 32 3.01 -0.75 -11.12
N PRO A 33 2.42 -0.01 -12.08
CA PRO A 33 1.12 0.62 -11.91
C PRO A 33 -0.03 -0.36 -11.66
N TRP A 34 0.13 -1.62 -12.09
CA TRP A 34 -0.88 -2.66 -12.00
C TRP A 34 -0.49 -3.72 -10.97
N ALA A 35 -1.42 -4.05 -10.06
CA ALA A 35 -1.19 -5.05 -9.02
C ALA A 35 -0.79 -6.41 -9.59
N ILE A 36 -1.49 -6.88 -10.63
CA ILE A 36 -1.19 -8.17 -11.27
C ILE A 36 0.25 -8.25 -11.78
N GLU A 37 0.76 -7.20 -12.40
CA GLU A 37 2.13 -7.19 -12.91
C GLU A 37 3.17 -7.22 -11.77
N SER A 38 2.87 -6.54 -10.65
CA SER A 38 3.72 -6.59 -9.45
C SER A 38 3.75 -7.99 -8.84
N ILE A 39 2.61 -8.67 -8.78
CA ILE A 39 2.47 -10.05 -8.29
C ILE A 39 3.27 -11.01 -9.18
N GLU A 40 3.10 -10.93 -10.52
CA GLU A 40 3.83 -11.77 -11.46
C GLU A 40 5.35 -11.59 -11.38
N LYS A 41 5.81 -10.32 -11.28
CA LYS A 41 7.23 -10.02 -11.09
C LYS A 41 7.75 -10.57 -9.76
N CYS A 42 6.97 -10.46 -8.68
CA CYS A 42 7.30 -10.99 -7.38
C CYS A 42 7.48 -12.52 -7.44
N LYS A 43 6.54 -13.24 -8.04
CA LYS A 43 6.62 -14.70 -8.24
C LYS A 43 7.84 -15.12 -9.04
N LYS A 44 8.16 -14.41 -10.12
CA LYS A 44 9.34 -14.69 -10.95
C LYS A 44 10.66 -14.51 -10.19
N ILE A 45 10.74 -13.49 -9.32
CA ILE A 45 11.98 -13.16 -8.61
C ILE A 45 12.19 -14.06 -7.40
N TYR A 46 11.12 -14.35 -6.66
CA TYR A 46 11.24 -15.01 -5.36
C TYR A 46 10.74 -16.46 -5.34
N ALA A 47 10.16 -16.95 -6.43
CA ALA A 47 9.62 -18.31 -6.55
C ALA A 47 8.66 -18.70 -5.39
N PHE A 48 7.91 -17.75 -4.84
CA PHE A 48 6.98 -18.00 -3.74
C PHE A 48 5.74 -18.77 -4.21
N ASN A 49 5.30 -19.72 -3.39
CA ASN A 49 4.06 -20.46 -3.62
C ASN A 49 2.83 -19.72 -3.07
N LYS A 50 3.03 -18.83 -2.10
CA LYS A 50 1.95 -18.05 -1.47
C LYS A 50 2.38 -16.59 -1.32
N ILE A 51 1.47 -15.68 -1.64
CA ILE A 51 1.65 -14.24 -1.50
C ILE A 51 0.47 -13.71 -0.69
N ASP A 52 0.73 -13.10 0.46
CA ASP A 52 -0.25 -12.26 1.14
C ASP A 52 -0.13 -10.84 0.56
N PHE A 53 -1.18 -10.40 -0.14
CA PHE A 53 -1.25 -9.07 -0.75
C PHE A 53 -1.98 -8.12 0.19
N VAL A 54 -1.25 -7.16 0.75
CA VAL A 54 -1.78 -6.25 1.77
C VAL A 54 -2.54 -5.09 1.14
N ILE A 55 -3.80 -4.89 1.58
CA ILE A 55 -4.64 -3.76 1.19
C ILE A 55 -5.30 -3.10 2.40
N GLY A 56 -5.63 -1.83 2.30
CA GLY A 56 -6.49 -1.16 3.27
C GLY A 56 -7.97 -1.48 3.04
N SER A 57 -8.78 -1.41 4.10
CA SER A 57 -10.24 -1.63 3.99
C SER A 57 -10.95 -0.62 3.08
N ASP A 58 -10.35 0.54 2.83
CA ASP A 58 -10.82 1.55 1.88
C ASP A 58 -10.82 1.08 0.41
N LEU A 59 -10.03 0.06 0.07
CA LEU A 59 -9.90 -0.45 -1.30
C LEU A 59 -10.74 -1.70 -1.60
N ILE A 60 -11.40 -2.30 -0.59
CA ILE A 60 -12.06 -3.60 -0.78
C ILE A 60 -13.19 -3.52 -1.80
N THR A 61 -13.95 -2.42 -1.83
CA THR A 61 -15.06 -2.24 -2.76
C THR A 61 -14.60 -1.99 -4.20
N GLU A 62 -13.38 -1.48 -4.36
CA GLU A 62 -12.81 -1.13 -5.67
C GLU A 62 -12.02 -2.29 -6.30
N ILE A 63 -11.68 -3.32 -5.51
CA ILE A 63 -10.79 -4.40 -5.97
C ILE A 63 -11.31 -5.10 -7.22
N PHE A 64 -12.65 -5.23 -7.36
CA PHE A 64 -13.27 -5.89 -8.52
C PHE A 64 -13.20 -5.08 -9.81
N SER A 65 -12.79 -3.81 -9.75
CA SER A 65 -12.47 -2.98 -10.91
C SER A 65 -11.00 -3.08 -11.37
N TRP A 66 -10.18 -3.82 -10.63
CA TRP A 66 -8.75 -3.91 -10.94
C TRP A 66 -8.49 -4.76 -12.19
N LYS A 67 -7.46 -4.38 -12.93
CA LYS A 67 -7.03 -5.11 -14.13
C LYS A 67 -6.71 -6.57 -13.79
N ASN A 68 -7.37 -7.50 -14.50
CA ASN A 68 -7.20 -8.94 -14.33
C ASN A 68 -7.44 -9.42 -12.89
N ILE A 69 -8.50 -8.94 -12.27
CA ILE A 69 -8.83 -9.27 -10.86
C ILE A 69 -8.96 -10.78 -10.66
N ASP A 70 -9.57 -11.52 -11.59
CA ASP A 70 -9.73 -12.97 -11.47
C ASP A 70 -8.37 -13.66 -11.27
N LYS A 71 -7.37 -13.25 -12.04
CA LYS A 71 -6.01 -13.76 -11.89
C LYS A 71 -5.36 -13.33 -10.57
N ILE A 72 -5.64 -12.12 -10.09
CA ILE A 72 -5.12 -11.66 -8.77
C ILE A 72 -5.66 -12.55 -7.67
N ILE A 73 -6.97 -12.81 -7.61
CA ILE A 73 -7.58 -13.61 -6.54
C ILE A 73 -7.15 -15.07 -6.55
N GLU A 74 -6.78 -15.62 -7.69
CA GLU A 74 -6.19 -16.96 -7.81
C GLU A 74 -4.76 -17.03 -7.27
N GLU A 75 -4.00 -15.93 -7.35
CA GLU A 75 -2.57 -15.89 -7.08
C GLU A 75 -2.20 -15.47 -5.66
N VAL A 76 -3.12 -14.81 -4.94
CA VAL A 76 -2.81 -14.23 -3.63
C VAL A 76 -3.89 -14.49 -2.59
N THR A 77 -3.49 -14.42 -1.32
CA THR A 77 -4.42 -14.18 -0.22
C THR A 77 -4.47 -12.69 0.05
N LEU A 78 -5.66 -12.09 0.07
CA LEU A 78 -5.80 -10.69 0.46
C LEU A 78 -5.62 -10.55 1.97
N PHE A 79 -4.67 -9.74 2.40
CA PHE A 79 -4.48 -9.37 3.79
C PHE A 79 -5.03 -7.97 4.02
N ILE A 80 -6.24 -7.90 4.59
CA ILE A 80 -7.00 -6.66 4.75
C ILE A 80 -6.68 -6.01 6.09
N ILE A 81 -6.14 -4.80 6.06
CA ILE A 81 -5.91 -4.00 7.25
C ILE A 81 -7.07 -3.02 7.42
N LYS A 82 -7.72 -3.06 8.60
CA LYS A 82 -8.79 -2.13 8.93
C LYS A 82 -8.26 -0.71 8.97
N ARG A 83 -9.02 0.21 8.37
CA ARG A 83 -8.71 1.62 8.36
C ARG A 83 -9.85 2.42 8.95
N GLU A 84 -9.54 3.32 9.86
CA GLU A 84 -10.53 4.21 10.48
C GLU A 84 -11.30 5.00 9.40
N GLY A 85 -12.63 5.09 9.55
CA GLY A 85 -13.51 5.70 8.56
C GLY A 85 -13.93 4.79 7.40
N TYR A 86 -13.37 3.55 7.31
CA TYR A 86 -13.70 2.59 6.26
C TYR A 86 -14.05 1.23 6.87
N PRO A 87 -15.23 1.10 7.50
CA PRO A 87 -15.67 -0.16 8.10
C PRO A 87 -15.87 -1.23 7.04
N ILE A 88 -15.54 -2.47 7.39
CA ILE A 88 -15.80 -3.61 6.52
C ILE A 88 -17.23 -4.06 6.74
N GLU A 89 -18.10 -3.77 5.79
CA GLU A 89 -19.51 -4.11 5.87
C GLU A 89 -19.76 -5.59 5.55
N THR A 90 -20.80 -6.16 6.12
CA THR A 90 -21.20 -7.57 5.89
C THR A 90 -21.45 -7.85 4.39
N LYS A 91 -22.04 -6.88 3.67
CA LYS A 91 -22.24 -7.02 2.21
C LYS A 91 -20.92 -7.18 1.45
N THR A 92 -19.87 -6.47 1.88
CA THR A 92 -18.54 -6.54 1.27
C THR A 92 -17.88 -7.88 1.53
N LEU A 93 -18.02 -8.43 2.73
CA LEU A 93 -17.53 -9.78 3.04
C LEU A 93 -18.23 -10.85 2.20
N LYS A 94 -19.55 -10.79 2.10
CA LYS A 94 -20.32 -11.69 1.22
C LYS A 94 -19.89 -11.59 -0.24
N MET A 95 -19.57 -10.39 -0.71
CA MET A 95 -19.08 -10.18 -2.08
C MET A 95 -17.71 -10.86 -2.29
N LEU A 96 -16.78 -10.75 -1.35
CA LEU A 96 -15.50 -11.46 -1.40
C LEU A 96 -15.69 -12.97 -1.42
N GLU A 97 -16.56 -13.51 -0.54
CA GLU A 97 -16.85 -14.94 -0.46
C GLU A 97 -17.49 -15.46 -1.74
N THR A 98 -18.50 -14.76 -2.28
CA THR A 98 -19.19 -15.13 -3.54
C THR A 98 -18.22 -15.20 -4.69
N ASN A 99 -17.23 -14.32 -4.74
CA ASN A 99 -16.19 -14.31 -5.76
C ASN A 99 -14.99 -15.22 -5.41
N LYS A 100 -15.12 -16.07 -4.39
CA LYS A 100 -14.10 -17.04 -3.95
C LYS A 100 -12.75 -16.43 -3.61
N VAL A 101 -12.75 -15.18 -3.16
CA VAL A 101 -11.53 -14.49 -2.73
C VAL A 101 -11.05 -15.10 -1.43
N ILE A 102 -9.80 -15.53 -1.37
CA ILE A 102 -9.16 -15.96 -0.12
C ILE A 102 -8.67 -14.70 0.60
N PHE A 103 -9.16 -14.44 1.81
CA PHE A 103 -8.78 -13.25 2.55
C PHE A 103 -8.58 -13.49 4.05
N LYS A 104 -7.82 -12.61 4.68
CA LYS A 104 -7.60 -12.50 6.12
C LYS A 104 -7.83 -11.06 6.53
N ILE A 105 -8.43 -10.84 7.68
CA ILE A 105 -8.63 -9.49 8.24
C ILE A 105 -7.70 -9.32 9.43
N SER A 106 -6.89 -8.27 9.40
CA SER A 106 -6.00 -7.91 10.50
C SER A 106 -6.79 -7.48 11.74
N SER A 107 -6.28 -7.80 12.92
CA SER A 107 -6.76 -7.22 14.18
C SER A 107 -6.35 -5.73 14.32
N LEU A 108 -5.36 -5.29 13.55
CA LEU A 108 -4.91 -3.90 13.57
C LEU A 108 -5.97 -2.98 12.96
N ASN A 109 -6.15 -1.83 13.59
CA ASN A 109 -6.92 -0.72 13.06
C ASN A 109 -5.97 0.47 12.90
N ILE A 110 -5.74 0.90 11.64
CA ILE A 110 -4.84 2.02 11.38
C ILE A 110 -5.63 3.34 11.31
N PRO A 111 -5.06 4.44 11.79
CA PRO A 111 -5.71 5.75 11.70
C PRO A 111 -6.05 6.13 10.26
N ASN A 112 -7.06 7.00 10.10
CA ASN A 112 -7.41 7.57 8.81
C ASN A 112 -6.39 8.63 8.37
N ILE A 113 -5.15 8.19 8.10
CA ILE A 113 -4.09 9.04 7.58
C ILE A 113 -3.89 8.68 6.11
N SER A 114 -3.99 9.66 5.24
CA SER A 114 -3.72 9.46 3.81
C SER A 114 -2.58 10.35 3.34
N SER A 115 -1.88 9.87 2.32
CA SER A 115 -0.86 10.69 1.65
C SER A 115 -1.44 12.00 1.10
N SER A 116 -2.72 12.02 0.74
CA SER A 116 -3.41 13.23 0.30
C SER A 116 -3.60 14.23 1.43
N MET A 117 -4.02 13.78 2.62
CA MET A 117 -4.14 14.65 3.81
C MET A 117 -2.78 15.27 4.19
N VAL A 118 -1.73 14.48 4.18
CA VAL A 118 -0.37 14.97 4.47
C VAL A 118 0.05 16.04 3.46
N ARG A 119 -0.22 15.82 2.18
CA ARG A 119 0.13 16.77 1.11
C ARG A 119 -0.69 18.06 1.13
N LEU A 120 -2.00 17.94 1.33
CA LEU A 120 -2.92 19.09 1.27
C LEU A 120 -2.76 20.02 2.48
N ASN A 121 -2.55 19.45 3.65
CA ASN A 121 -2.54 20.21 4.90
C ASN A 121 -1.12 20.51 5.42
N ASN A 122 -0.06 20.10 4.71
CA ASN A 122 1.33 20.15 5.20
C ASN A 122 1.46 19.61 6.65
N ASN A 123 0.58 18.66 7.00
CA ASN A 123 0.57 18.06 8.33
C ASN A 123 1.49 16.85 8.37
N TYR A 124 2.69 17.05 8.88
CA TYR A 124 3.74 16.03 8.99
C TYR A 124 3.79 15.38 10.38
N SER A 125 2.82 15.65 11.27
CA SER A 125 2.85 15.16 12.66
C SER A 125 2.92 13.63 12.78
N ASN A 126 2.42 12.91 11.79
CA ASN A 126 2.41 11.45 11.75
C ASN A 126 3.56 10.86 10.93
N LEU A 127 4.50 11.68 10.48
CA LEU A 127 5.68 11.21 9.77
C LEU A 127 6.90 11.19 10.69
N PRO A 128 7.78 10.18 10.54
CA PRO A 128 9.10 10.22 11.18
C PRO A 128 9.87 11.49 10.80
N LYS A 129 10.61 12.02 11.75
CA LYS A 129 11.40 13.25 11.57
C LYS A 129 12.33 13.17 10.35
N SER A 130 12.97 12.04 10.15
CA SER A 130 13.84 11.78 9.01
C SER A 130 13.15 11.99 7.66
N LEU A 131 11.87 11.61 7.54
CA LEU A 131 11.08 11.83 6.33
C LEU A 131 10.66 13.29 6.20
N VAL A 132 10.28 13.93 7.30
CA VAL A 132 9.94 15.37 7.31
C VAL A 132 11.11 16.20 6.83
N ASP A 133 12.32 15.89 7.29
CA ASP A 133 13.54 16.59 6.89
C ASP A 133 13.81 16.48 5.39
N ILE A 134 13.61 15.27 4.80
CA ILE A 134 13.73 15.06 3.35
C ILE A 134 12.68 15.86 2.59
N VAL A 135 11.42 15.82 3.04
CA VAL A 135 10.30 16.52 2.40
C VAL A 135 10.57 18.02 2.37
N LYS A 136 10.93 18.61 3.50
CA LYS A 136 11.22 20.04 3.61
C LYS A 136 12.47 20.46 2.84
N LYS A 137 13.57 19.71 2.98
CA LYS A 137 14.83 20.02 2.27
C LYS A 137 14.68 20.05 0.75
N ASN A 138 13.80 19.23 0.20
CA ASN A 138 13.61 19.12 -1.25
C ASN A 138 12.30 19.76 -1.75
N ASN A 139 11.62 20.54 -0.90
CA ASN A 139 10.34 21.21 -1.21
C ASN A 139 9.32 20.25 -1.84
N LEU A 140 9.28 19.00 -1.33
CA LEU A 140 8.39 17.99 -1.87
C LEU A 140 6.96 18.26 -1.41
N TYR A 141 6.02 18.13 -2.34
CA TYR A 141 4.58 18.28 -2.07
C TYR A 141 4.14 19.70 -1.69
N GLU A 142 4.98 20.69 -1.85
CA GLU A 142 4.56 22.08 -1.75
C GLU A 142 3.63 22.39 -2.93
N SER A 143 2.41 22.81 -2.60
CA SER A 143 1.52 23.39 -3.59
C SER A 143 2.13 24.73 -4.02
N PHE A 144 2.43 24.90 -5.28
CA PHE A 144 2.70 26.24 -5.79
C PHE A 144 1.46 27.08 -5.48
N ARG A 145 1.62 28.05 -4.60
CA ARG A 145 0.62 29.09 -4.34
C ARG A 145 0.59 30.06 -5.52
#